data_586ad64a5d7b7f46ffaeacd71ea5e25d
#
_entry.id   586ad64a5d7b7f46ffaeacd71ea5e25d
#
_cell.length_a   1.000
_cell.length_b   1.000
_cell.length_c   1.000
_cell.angle_alpha   90.00
_cell.angle_beta   90.00
_cell.angle_gamma   90.00
#
_symmetry.space_group_name_H-M   'P 1'
#
loop_
_entity.id
_entity.type
_entity.pdbx_description
1 polymer ?
#
loop_
_entity_poly.entity_id
_entity_poly.type
_entity_poly.pdbx_seq_one_letter_code
_entity_poly.pdbx_strand_id
1 'polypeptide(L)'
;MRKKIVAGNWKMNMTPSQAVALVEELKPLVVSDDVEVVYCVPAIDIVPVVNAVKGTNVAVGAENMYFETKGAYTGEISADMLVDAGVKYVIIGHSERRDYFKEDDVLLNKKVKKAIEAGLTPILCCGETLEQRELGVTLDWIRLQIKSDLAGVAAADVANIVIAYEPIWAIGTGKTATSDQAQEVCKAIRDCVREMYDDVTAEAVRIQYGGSVNAGNAAELFAKPDIDGGLVGGASLKADFGKIVNYK
;
A
#
# COMPACT_ATOMS: atom_id res chain seq x y z
N MET A 1 -1.68 -17.85 -10.05
CA MET A 1 -1.62 -17.34 -8.66
C MET A 1 -0.96 -15.98 -8.72
N ARG A 2 -1.52 -14.96 -8.07
CA ARG A 2 -0.95 -13.59 -8.05
C ARG A 2 0.37 -13.58 -7.26
N LYS A 3 1.37 -12.83 -7.74
CA LYS A 3 2.64 -12.66 -7.02
C LYS A 3 2.38 -11.88 -5.73
N LYS A 4 2.88 -12.40 -4.61
CA LYS A 4 2.76 -11.71 -3.32
C LYS A 4 3.58 -10.43 -3.32
N ILE A 5 3.08 -9.40 -2.61
CA ILE A 5 3.76 -8.11 -2.43
C ILE A 5 3.77 -7.72 -0.96
N VAL A 6 4.95 -7.44 -0.43
CA VAL A 6 5.14 -6.95 0.94
C VAL A 6 5.74 -5.56 0.87
N ALA A 7 4.94 -4.56 1.19
CA ALA A 7 5.34 -3.16 1.20
C ALA A 7 5.53 -2.68 2.64
N GLY A 8 6.69 -2.13 2.94
CA GLY A 8 6.95 -1.45 4.22
C GLY A 8 6.53 0.00 4.12
N ASN A 9 5.54 0.42 4.89
CA ASN A 9 5.20 1.82 5.08
C ASN A 9 5.98 2.36 6.28
N TRP A 10 7.04 3.12 6.02
CA TRP A 10 7.92 3.65 7.08
C TRP A 10 7.29 4.79 7.85
N LYS A 11 6.26 5.41 7.27
CA LYS A 11 5.60 6.58 7.85
C LYS A 11 6.61 7.70 8.12
N MET A 12 6.35 8.58 9.09
CA MET A 12 7.27 9.66 9.47
C MET A 12 8.36 9.13 10.40
N ASN A 13 9.22 8.25 9.89
CA ASN A 13 10.36 7.71 10.62
C ASN A 13 11.62 7.74 9.76
N MET A 14 12.77 7.71 10.40
CA MET A 14 14.13 7.73 9.85
C MET A 14 14.54 9.09 9.32
N THR A 15 15.81 9.36 9.48
CA THR A 15 16.53 10.41 8.75
C THR A 15 17.25 9.74 7.57
N PRO A 16 17.73 10.49 6.56
CA PRO A 16 18.37 9.90 5.39
C PRO A 16 19.52 8.93 5.70
N SER A 17 20.35 9.26 6.70
CA SER A 17 21.43 8.37 7.13
C SER A 17 20.94 7.12 7.87
N GLN A 18 19.88 7.23 8.66
CA GLN A 18 19.24 6.10 9.32
C GLN A 18 18.52 5.21 8.30
N ALA A 19 17.88 5.81 7.31
CA ALA A 19 17.21 5.10 6.22
C ALA A 19 18.18 4.21 5.43
N VAL A 20 19.35 4.77 5.05
CA VAL A 20 20.41 4.00 4.39
C VAL A 20 20.91 2.86 5.28
N ALA A 21 21.18 3.14 6.57
CA ALA A 21 21.63 2.11 7.51
C ALA A 21 20.62 0.96 7.64
N LEU A 22 19.33 1.29 7.76
CA LEU A 22 18.25 0.29 7.81
C LEU A 22 18.17 -0.53 6.53
N VAL A 23 18.30 0.08 5.35
CA VAL A 23 18.32 -0.65 4.08
C VAL A 23 19.48 -1.65 4.04
N GLU A 24 20.69 -1.24 4.45
CA GLU A 24 21.85 -2.14 4.48
C GLU A 24 21.64 -3.32 5.46
N GLU A 25 20.99 -3.10 6.60
CA GLU A 25 20.61 -4.16 7.53
C GLU A 25 19.59 -5.13 6.92
N LEU A 26 18.57 -4.59 6.23
CA LEU A 26 17.47 -5.39 5.70
C LEU A 26 17.82 -6.14 4.41
N LYS A 27 18.73 -5.64 3.58
CA LYS A 27 19.10 -6.26 2.29
C LYS A 27 19.30 -7.79 2.37
N PRO A 28 20.12 -8.35 3.28
CA PRO A 28 20.34 -9.79 3.33
C PRO A 28 19.12 -10.58 3.82
N LEU A 29 18.14 -9.89 4.41
CA LEU A 29 16.97 -10.51 5.04
C LEU A 29 15.75 -10.56 4.09
N VAL A 30 15.73 -9.75 3.05
CA VAL A 30 14.58 -9.62 2.13
C VAL A 30 14.83 -10.30 0.77
N VAL A 31 15.68 -11.30 0.74
CA VAL A 31 15.98 -12.07 -0.48
C VAL A 31 14.84 -13.04 -0.76
N SER A 32 14.00 -12.70 -1.74
CA SER A 32 12.92 -13.57 -2.19
C SER A 32 12.61 -13.31 -3.66
N ASP A 33 12.55 -14.36 -4.47
CA ASP A 33 12.09 -14.27 -5.86
C ASP A 33 10.55 -14.39 -5.96
N ASP A 34 9.93 -14.98 -4.95
CA ASP A 34 8.48 -15.25 -4.89
C ASP A 34 7.67 -14.05 -4.41
N VAL A 35 8.30 -13.12 -3.70
CA VAL A 35 7.66 -11.94 -3.09
C VAL A 35 8.26 -10.67 -3.68
N GLU A 36 7.41 -9.75 -4.08
CA GLU A 36 7.81 -8.40 -4.43
C GLU A 36 7.95 -7.57 -3.16
N VAL A 37 9.11 -6.95 -2.96
CA VAL A 37 9.41 -6.16 -1.77
C VAL A 37 9.47 -4.68 -2.15
N VAL A 38 8.77 -3.84 -1.38
CA VAL A 38 8.72 -2.39 -1.60
C VAL A 38 9.03 -1.67 -0.28
N TYR A 39 9.91 -0.67 -0.31
CA TYR A 39 10.09 0.28 0.79
C TYR A 39 9.39 1.59 0.43
N CYS A 40 8.26 1.88 1.08
CA CYS A 40 7.58 3.18 0.99
C CYS A 40 8.13 4.07 2.09
N VAL A 41 8.85 5.12 1.68
CA VAL A 41 9.67 5.94 2.58
C VAL A 41 9.29 7.41 2.52
N PRO A 42 9.59 8.21 3.57
CA PRO A 42 9.45 9.66 3.54
C PRO A 42 10.14 10.28 2.32
N ALA A 43 9.59 11.38 1.82
CA ALA A 43 10.08 12.04 0.61
C ALA A 43 11.58 12.40 0.67
N ILE A 44 12.06 12.78 1.85
CA ILE A 44 13.47 13.14 2.08
C ILE A 44 14.41 11.92 1.97
N ASP A 45 13.88 10.70 2.13
CA ASP A 45 14.66 9.46 2.13
C ASP A 45 14.63 8.74 0.77
N ILE A 46 13.80 9.19 -0.19
CA ILE A 46 13.60 8.51 -1.46
C ILE A 46 14.93 8.33 -2.21
N VAL A 47 15.64 9.41 -2.50
CA VAL A 47 16.88 9.35 -3.29
C VAL A 47 17.98 8.54 -2.58
N PRO A 48 18.25 8.72 -1.28
CA PRO A 48 19.17 7.87 -0.53
C PRO A 48 18.80 6.38 -0.59
N VAL A 49 17.53 6.04 -0.39
CA VAL A 49 17.06 4.65 -0.39
C VAL A 49 17.10 4.04 -1.79
N VAL A 50 16.70 4.79 -2.84
CA VAL A 50 16.83 4.33 -4.24
C VAL A 50 18.28 3.98 -4.56
N ASN A 51 19.24 4.81 -4.13
CA ASN A 51 20.66 4.51 -4.32
C ASN A 51 21.12 3.29 -3.51
N ALA A 52 20.63 3.14 -2.29
CA ALA A 52 20.99 2.04 -1.40
C ALA A 52 20.45 0.68 -1.89
N VAL A 53 19.29 0.61 -2.55
CA VAL A 53 18.74 -0.66 -3.07
C VAL A 53 19.23 -1.03 -4.46
N LYS A 54 20.09 -0.24 -5.11
CA LYS A 54 20.65 -0.57 -6.45
C LYS A 54 21.26 -1.96 -6.47
N GLY A 55 20.94 -2.72 -7.51
CA GLY A 55 21.42 -4.09 -7.68
C GLY A 55 20.65 -5.15 -6.90
N THR A 56 19.56 -4.76 -6.22
CA THR A 56 18.62 -5.68 -5.56
C THR A 56 17.30 -5.74 -6.34
N ASN A 57 16.41 -6.65 -5.94
CA ASN A 57 15.04 -6.74 -6.45
C ASN A 57 14.03 -5.90 -5.63
N VAL A 58 14.49 -5.10 -4.68
CA VAL A 58 13.63 -4.23 -3.84
C VAL A 58 13.25 -2.98 -4.62
N ALA A 59 11.97 -2.68 -4.65
CA ALA A 59 11.45 -1.43 -5.22
C ALA A 59 11.31 -0.34 -4.14
N VAL A 60 11.37 0.92 -4.55
CA VAL A 60 11.10 2.06 -3.67
C VAL A 60 9.73 2.66 -4.01
N GLY A 61 8.98 2.98 -2.98
CA GLY A 61 7.69 3.68 -3.02
C GLY A 61 7.77 5.03 -2.30
N ALA A 62 6.89 5.94 -2.69
CA ALA A 62 6.61 7.16 -1.94
C ALA A 62 5.38 6.95 -1.04
N GLU A 63 5.28 7.73 0.04
CA GLU A 63 4.15 7.68 0.98
C GLU A 63 2.99 8.59 0.60
N ASN A 64 3.19 9.46 -0.39
CA ASN A 64 2.19 10.35 -0.95
C ASN A 64 2.70 11.02 -2.24
N MET A 65 1.78 11.61 -3.00
CA MET A 65 2.06 12.53 -4.12
C MET A 65 0.90 13.50 -4.30
N TYR A 66 1.14 14.60 -5.01
CA TYR A 66 0.08 15.49 -5.47
C TYR A 66 -0.32 15.18 -6.92
N PHE A 67 -1.54 15.52 -7.30
CA PHE A 67 -2.08 15.19 -8.62
C PHE A 67 -1.72 16.21 -9.72
N GLU A 68 -1.20 17.39 -9.35
CA GLU A 68 -0.73 18.37 -10.32
C GLU A 68 0.71 18.11 -10.74
N THR A 69 1.01 18.40 -11.99
CA THR A 69 2.37 18.17 -12.55
C THR A 69 3.39 19.17 -11.99
N LYS A 70 2.98 20.44 -11.82
CA LYS A 70 3.79 21.54 -11.29
C LYS A 70 2.92 22.72 -10.92
N GLY A 71 3.40 23.63 -10.11
CA GLY A 71 2.69 24.87 -9.82
C GLY A 71 2.92 25.41 -8.40
N ALA A 72 2.03 26.31 -7.98
CA ALA A 72 2.07 26.96 -6.67
C ALA A 72 1.45 26.04 -5.59
N TYR A 73 2.09 24.91 -5.33
CA TYR A 73 1.67 23.90 -4.35
C TYR A 73 2.81 23.64 -3.36
N THR A 74 3.15 24.67 -2.59
CA THR A 74 4.29 24.64 -1.66
C THR A 74 4.22 23.44 -0.72
N GLY A 75 5.26 22.60 -0.74
CA GLY A 75 5.37 21.40 0.09
C GLY A 75 4.93 20.10 -0.60
N GLU A 76 4.22 20.18 -1.75
CA GLU A 76 3.78 19.00 -2.48
C GLU A 76 4.87 18.44 -3.41
N ILE A 77 4.76 17.15 -3.71
CA ILE A 77 5.66 16.42 -4.60
C ILE A 77 4.83 15.86 -5.76
N SER A 78 5.23 16.19 -6.99
CA SER A 78 4.55 15.70 -8.18
C SER A 78 4.95 14.27 -8.55
N ALA A 79 4.13 13.60 -9.37
CA ALA A 79 4.46 12.29 -9.91
C ALA A 79 5.77 12.31 -10.72
N ASP A 80 6.01 13.36 -11.52
CA ASP A 80 7.24 13.48 -12.32
C ASP A 80 8.50 13.56 -11.46
N MET A 81 8.44 14.25 -10.30
CA MET A 81 9.54 14.28 -9.33
C MET A 81 9.83 12.88 -8.76
N LEU A 82 8.79 12.08 -8.49
CA LEU A 82 8.93 10.73 -7.98
C LEU A 82 9.53 9.77 -9.03
N VAL A 83 9.06 9.86 -10.27
CA VAL A 83 9.58 9.04 -11.38
C VAL A 83 11.05 9.36 -11.64
N ASP A 84 11.44 10.63 -11.70
CA ASP A 84 12.83 11.07 -11.88
C ASP A 84 13.74 10.58 -10.75
N ALA A 85 13.21 10.56 -9.52
CA ALA A 85 13.91 10.02 -8.35
C ALA A 85 14.04 8.48 -8.34
N GLY A 86 13.39 7.75 -9.26
CA GLY A 86 13.46 6.30 -9.38
C GLY A 86 12.41 5.53 -8.57
N VAL A 87 11.35 6.21 -8.13
CA VAL A 87 10.22 5.60 -7.43
C VAL A 87 9.38 4.77 -8.40
N LYS A 88 8.87 3.62 -7.94
CA LYS A 88 7.96 2.75 -8.71
C LYS A 88 6.54 2.69 -8.12
N TYR A 89 6.41 2.83 -6.82
CA TYR A 89 5.15 2.73 -6.10
C TYR A 89 4.80 4.03 -5.41
N VAL A 90 3.51 4.26 -5.15
CA VAL A 90 3.09 5.37 -4.29
C VAL A 90 1.87 4.97 -3.47
N ILE A 91 1.93 5.18 -2.15
CA ILE A 91 0.77 5.02 -1.27
C ILE A 91 -0.17 6.21 -1.50
N ILE A 92 -1.44 5.91 -1.73
CA ILE A 92 -2.50 6.91 -1.92
C ILE A 92 -3.66 6.57 -0.99
N GLY A 93 -4.15 7.57 -0.25
CA GLY A 93 -5.32 7.42 0.61
C GLY A 93 -5.08 6.64 1.91
N HIS A 94 -3.84 6.57 2.39
CA HIS A 94 -3.56 5.99 3.72
C HIS A 94 -4.46 6.63 4.78
N SER A 95 -4.95 5.83 5.72
CA SER A 95 -5.91 6.26 6.75
C SER A 95 -5.47 7.52 7.51
N GLU A 96 -4.20 7.65 7.83
CA GLU A 96 -3.64 8.85 8.48
C GLU A 96 -3.80 10.11 7.60
N ARG A 97 -3.68 9.99 6.27
CA ARG A 97 -3.87 11.13 5.38
C ARG A 97 -5.34 11.50 5.19
N ARG A 98 -6.22 10.49 5.13
CA ARG A 98 -7.68 10.71 5.12
C ARG A 98 -8.11 11.42 6.42
N ASP A 99 -7.58 11.02 7.57
CA ASP A 99 -7.98 11.57 8.87
C ASP A 99 -7.29 12.91 9.19
N TYR A 100 -5.97 12.95 9.22
CA TYR A 100 -5.24 14.16 9.68
C TYR A 100 -5.19 15.26 8.62
N PHE A 101 -5.06 14.89 7.34
CA PHE A 101 -4.92 15.83 6.23
C PHE A 101 -6.21 16.00 5.41
N LYS A 102 -7.30 15.33 5.81
CA LYS A 102 -8.64 15.45 5.21
C LYS A 102 -8.67 15.17 3.70
N GLU A 103 -7.86 14.23 3.25
CA GLU A 103 -7.88 13.77 1.87
C GLU A 103 -9.16 12.95 1.61
N ASP A 104 -10.04 13.48 0.77
CA ASP A 104 -11.29 12.83 0.38
C ASP A 104 -11.14 11.97 -0.87
N ASP A 105 -12.13 11.14 -1.16
CA ASP A 105 -12.11 10.20 -2.29
C ASP A 105 -12.03 10.94 -3.65
N VAL A 106 -12.53 12.18 -3.76
CA VAL A 106 -12.42 12.99 -4.99
C VAL A 106 -10.97 13.38 -5.26
N LEU A 107 -10.25 13.78 -4.22
CA LEU A 107 -8.82 14.10 -4.31
C LEU A 107 -8.02 12.81 -4.59
N LEU A 108 -8.37 11.71 -3.94
CA LEU A 108 -7.65 10.45 -4.11
C LEU A 108 -7.83 9.87 -5.51
N ASN A 109 -9.02 9.94 -6.10
CA ASN A 109 -9.24 9.58 -7.49
C ASN A 109 -8.32 10.34 -8.46
N LYS A 110 -8.14 11.65 -8.25
CA LYS A 110 -7.21 12.47 -9.05
C LYS A 110 -5.77 11.97 -8.89
N LYS A 111 -5.35 11.66 -7.65
CA LYS A 111 -4.01 11.13 -7.37
C LYS A 111 -3.79 9.77 -8.03
N VAL A 112 -4.77 8.85 -7.94
CA VAL A 112 -4.71 7.52 -8.58
C VAL A 112 -4.50 7.66 -10.08
N LYS A 113 -5.34 8.46 -10.75
CA LYS A 113 -5.24 8.71 -12.19
C LYS A 113 -3.88 9.31 -12.57
N LYS A 114 -3.41 10.29 -11.81
CA LYS A 114 -2.12 10.94 -12.09
C LYS A 114 -0.93 10.01 -11.86
N ALA A 115 -0.97 9.17 -10.85
CA ALA A 115 0.07 8.16 -10.61
C ALA A 115 0.17 7.18 -11.79
N ILE A 116 -0.97 6.66 -12.24
CA ILE A 116 -1.06 5.75 -13.38
C ILE A 116 -0.54 6.42 -14.67
N GLU A 117 -1.00 7.65 -14.95
CA GLU A 117 -0.55 8.45 -16.11
C GLU A 117 0.97 8.61 -16.14
N ALA A 118 1.59 8.78 -14.97
CA ALA A 118 3.05 8.95 -14.84
C ALA A 118 3.83 7.62 -14.83
N GLY A 119 3.15 6.46 -14.88
CA GLY A 119 3.78 5.14 -14.84
C GLY A 119 4.15 4.66 -13.44
N LEU A 120 3.64 5.30 -12.39
CA LEU A 120 3.73 4.81 -11.01
C LEU A 120 2.64 3.77 -10.74
N THR A 121 2.93 2.81 -9.87
CA THR A 121 1.95 1.85 -9.38
C THR A 121 1.35 2.36 -8.06
N PRO A 122 0.06 2.75 -8.03
CA PRO A 122 -0.62 3.11 -6.79
C PRO A 122 -0.74 1.92 -5.84
N ILE A 123 -0.49 2.16 -4.54
CA ILE A 123 -0.97 1.33 -3.43
C ILE A 123 -2.13 2.13 -2.82
N LEU A 124 -3.35 1.84 -3.28
CA LEU A 124 -4.56 2.55 -2.89
C LEU A 124 -5.09 1.98 -1.57
N CYS A 125 -5.11 2.80 -0.53
CA CYS A 125 -5.59 2.41 0.80
C CYS A 125 -7.09 2.70 0.98
N CYS A 126 -7.80 1.73 1.54
CA CYS A 126 -9.18 1.85 1.98
C CYS A 126 -9.36 1.19 3.35
N GLY A 127 -10.35 1.62 4.11
CA GLY A 127 -10.57 1.06 5.45
C GLY A 127 -11.72 1.71 6.18
N GLU A 128 -12.23 1.00 7.19
CA GLU A 128 -13.31 1.45 8.05
C GLU A 128 -12.83 1.75 9.47
N THR A 129 -13.53 2.66 10.12
CA THR A 129 -13.39 2.96 11.55
C THR A 129 -14.07 1.87 12.41
N LEU A 130 -13.75 1.86 13.71
CA LEU A 130 -14.43 0.96 14.66
C LEU A 130 -15.96 1.20 14.68
N GLU A 131 -16.37 2.45 14.66
CA GLU A 131 -17.79 2.82 14.64
C GLU A 131 -18.51 2.24 13.42
N GLN A 132 -17.91 2.37 12.22
CA GLN A 132 -18.48 1.81 10.99
C GLN A 132 -18.58 0.28 11.05
N ARG A 133 -17.58 -0.38 11.66
CA ARG A 133 -17.60 -1.82 11.85
C ARG A 133 -18.69 -2.25 12.83
N GLU A 134 -18.83 -1.57 13.96
CA GLU A 134 -19.86 -1.84 14.97
C GLU A 134 -21.29 -1.59 14.46
N LEU A 135 -21.44 -0.61 13.58
CA LEU A 135 -22.70 -0.35 12.86
C LEU A 135 -23.02 -1.39 11.77
N GLY A 136 -22.08 -2.29 11.45
CA GLY A 136 -22.28 -3.31 10.41
C GLY A 136 -22.21 -2.79 8.97
N VAL A 137 -21.67 -1.58 8.74
CA VAL A 137 -21.58 -0.94 7.40
C VAL A 137 -20.20 -1.08 6.75
N THR A 138 -19.33 -1.93 7.29
CA THR A 138 -17.96 -2.13 6.79
C THR A 138 -17.93 -2.32 5.26
N LEU A 139 -18.67 -3.28 4.74
CA LEU A 139 -18.60 -3.62 3.32
C LEU A 139 -19.17 -2.52 2.43
N ASP A 140 -20.23 -1.84 2.86
CA ASP A 140 -20.79 -0.70 2.12
C ASP A 140 -19.82 0.47 2.07
N TRP A 141 -19.14 0.75 3.19
CA TRP A 141 -18.15 1.80 3.29
C TRP A 141 -16.93 1.52 2.38
N ILE A 142 -16.38 0.31 2.45
CA ILE A 142 -15.26 -0.11 1.61
C ILE A 142 -15.65 -0.03 0.12
N ARG A 143 -16.84 -0.51 -0.25
CA ARG A 143 -17.34 -0.43 -1.63
C ARG A 143 -17.48 1.01 -2.10
N LEU A 144 -17.94 1.93 -1.24
CA LEU A 144 -18.02 3.34 -1.55
C LEU A 144 -16.64 3.92 -1.86
N GLN A 145 -15.64 3.68 -1.00
CA GLN A 145 -14.26 4.14 -1.23
C GLN A 145 -13.69 3.60 -2.55
N ILE A 146 -13.76 2.28 -2.78
CA ILE A 146 -13.24 1.65 -4.00
C ILE A 146 -13.90 2.22 -5.26
N LYS A 147 -15.23 2.38 -5.25
CA LYS A 147 -15.97 2.92 -6.40
C LYS A 147 -15.62 4.38 -6.66
N SER A 148 -15.45 5.18 -5.61
CA SER A 148 -15.11 6.59 -5.73
C SER A 148 -13.65 6.78 -6.18
N ASP A 149 -12.72 6.10 -5.53
CA ASP A 149 -11.28 6.23 -5.79
C ASP A 149 -10.89 5.72 -7.20
N LEU A 150 -11.59 4.71 -7.72
CA LEU A 150 -11.35 4.12 -9.05
C LEU A 150 -12.30 4.64 -10.15
N ALA A 151 -13.14 5.64 -9.85
CA ALA A 151 -14.09 6.17 -10.83
C ALA A 151 -13.38 6.66 -12.11
N GLY A 152 -13.74 6.06 -13.27
CA GLY A 152 -13.17 6.42 -14.57
C GLY A 152 -11.71 5.99 -14.78
N VAL A 153 -11.18 5.07 -13.97
CA VAL A 153 -9.91 4.39 -14.24
C VAL A 153 -10.20 3.20 -15.16
N ALA A 154 -9.35 2.95 -16.15
CA ALA A 154 -9.56 1.85 -17.10
C ALA A 154 -9.25 0.49 -16.45
N ALA A 155 -9.97 -0.58 -16.88
CA ALA A 155 -9.79 -1.94 -16.37
C ALA A 155 -8.32 -2.42 -16.45
N ALA A 156 -7.65 -2.16 -17.57
CA ALA A 156 -6.25 -2.52 -17.77
C ALA A 156 -5.30 -1.87 -16.77
N ASP A 157 -5.61 -0.66 -16.32
CA ASP A 157 -4.82 0.06 -15.33
C ASP A 157 -5.10 -0.49 -13.93
N VAL A 158 -6.38 -0.75 -13.59
CA VAL A 158 -6.77 -1.34 -12.31
C VAL A 158 -6.16 -2.73 -12.10
N ALA A 159 -5.99 -3.50 -13.15
CA ALA A 159 -5.31 -4.80 -13.09
C ALA A 159 -3.87 -4.72 -12.56
N ASN A 160 -3.23 -3.55 -12.68
CA ASN A 160 -1.83 -3.33 -12.32
C ASN A 160 -1.62 -2.58 -11.00
N ILE A 161 -2.65 -2.01 -10.40
CA ILE A 161 -2.54 -1.36 -9.09
C ILE A 161 -2.48 -2.37 -7.94
N VAL A 162 -2.22 -1.86 -6.75
CA VAL A 162 -2.37 -2.60 -5.49
C VAL A 162 -3.43 -1.90 -4.65
N ILE A 163 -4.32 -2.66 -4.01
CA ILE A 163 -5.28 -2.13 -3.05
C ILE A 163 -4.87 -2.62 -1.67
N ALA A 164 -4.77 -1.72 -0.68
CA ALA A 164 -4.43 -2.06 0.69
C ALA A 164 -5.65 -1.85 1.61
N TYR A 165 -6.14 -2.93 2.20
CA TYR A 165 -7.20 -2.86 3.20
C TYR A 165 -6.63 -2.57 4.58
N GLU A 166 -7.02 -1.45 5.15
CA GLU A 166 -6.61 -0.96 6.47
C GLU A 166 -7.79 -0.96 7.45
N PRO A 167 -7.99 -2.01 8.28
CA PRO A 167 -8.93 -1.90 9.41
C PRO A 167 -8.40 -0.83 10.38
N ILE A 168 -8.90 0.42 10.28
CA ILE A 168 -8.35 1.57 11.01
C ILE A 168 -8.36 1.30 12.53
N TRP A 169 -9.38 0.59 13.01
CA TRP A 169 -9.53 0.17 14.40
C TRP A 169 -8.45 -0.81 14.90
N ALA A 170 -7.70 -1.42 13.98
CA ALA A 170 -6.60 -2.36 14.29
C ALA A 170 -5.21 -1.77 14.01
N ILE A 171 -5.09 -0.48 13.66
CA ILE A 171 -3.81 0.17 13.39
C ILE A 171 -3.32 0.89 14.65
N GLY A 172 -2.21 0.40 15.24
CA GLY A 172 -1.59 1.05 16.40
C GLY A 172 -2.40 1.00 17.71
N THR A 173 -3.49 0.26 17.74
CA THR A 173 -4.41 0.18 18.91
C THR A 173 -4.15 -1.02 19.82
N GLY A 174 -3.27 -1.94 19.41
CA GLY A 174 -3.08 -3.24 20.06
C GLY A 174 -4.15 -4.26 19.70
N LYS A 175 -5.21 -3.89 18.98
CA LYS A 175 -6.19 -4.82 18.41
C LYS A 175 -5.67 -5.35 17.07
N THR A 176 -6.05 -6.56 16.73
CA THR A 176 -5.67 -7.19 15.44
C THR A 176 -6.94 -7.82 14.85
N ALA A 177 -7.22 -7.57 13.58
CA ALA A 177 -8.26 -8.31 12.89
C ALA A 177 -7.83 -9.78 12.77
N THR A 178 -8.77 -10.70 12.88
CA THR A 178 -8.50 -12.11 12.56
C THR A 178 -8.21 -12.27 11.07
N SER A 179 -7.52 -13.33 10.68
CA SER A 179 -7.25 -13.62 9.27
C SER A 179 -8.54 -13.80 8.46
N ASP A 180 -9.62 -14.32 9.10
CA ASP A 180 -10.93 -14.46 8.47
C ASP A 180 -11.63 -13.11 8.28
N GLN A 181 -11.53 -12.19 9.24
CA GLN A 181 -12.04 -10.83 9.09
C GLN A 181 -11.30 -10.07 7.99
N ALA A 182 -9.97 -10.23 7.90
CA ALA A 182 -9.17 -9.65 6.83
C ALA A 182 -9.57 -10.24 5.46
N GLN A 183 -9.75 -11.56 5.38
CA GLN A 183 -10.18 -12.27 4.17
C GLN A 183 -11.56 -11.80 3.71
N GLU A 184 -12.52 -11.65 4.62
CA GLU A 184 -13.89 -11.19 4.31
C GLU A 184 -13.86 -9.87 3.54
N VAL A 185 -13.10 -8.89 4.06
CA VAL A 185 -13.06 -7.56 3.44
C VAL A 185 -12.21 -7.55 2.17
N CYS A 186 -11.06 -8.24 2.14
CA CYS A 186 -10.26 -8.36 0.93
C CYS A 186 -11.04 -9.05 -0.20
N LYS A 187 -11.86 -10.06 0.12
CA LYS A 187 -12.77 -10.67 -0.85
C LYS A 187 -13.81 -9.66 -1.35
N ALA A 188 -14.43 -8.90 -0.47
CA ALA A 188 -15.41 -7.89 -0.84
C ALA A 188 -14.82 -6.78 -1.74
N ILE A 189 -13.56 -6.39 -1.51
CA ILE A 189 -12.84 -5.49 -2.40
C ILE A 189 -12.69 -6.11 -3.80
N ARG A 190 -12.25 -7.37 -3.88
CA ARG A 190 -12.10 -8.08 -5.16
C ARG A 190 -13.44 -8.24 -5.88
N ASP A 191 -14.49 -8.57 -5.16
CA ASP A 191 -15.84 -8.67 -5.72
C ASP A 191 -16.34 -7.30 -6.21
N CYS A 192 -16.04 -6.22 -5.51
CA CYS A 192 -16.35 -4.86 -5.96
C CYS A 192 -15.62 -4.50 -7.26
N VAL A 193 -14.34 -4.85 -7.39
CA VAL A 193 -13.59 -4.67 -8.65
C VAL A 193 -14.22 -5.51 -9.77
N ARG A 194 -14.63 -6.74 -9.50
CA ARG A 194 -15.30 -7.61 -10.46
C ARG A 194 -16.60 -7.01 -10.97
N GLU A 195 -17.41 -6.45 -10.09
CA GLU A 195 -18.65 -5.78 -10.47
C GLU A 195 -18.45 -4.48 -11.27
N MET A 196 -17.36 -3.73 -10.94
CA MET A 196 -17.07 -2.47 -11.64
C MET A 196 -16.47 -2.69 -13.03
N TYR A 197 -15.74 -3.79 -13.21
CA TYR A 197 -14.95 -4.06 -14.40
C TYR A 197 -15.28 -5.46 -14.97
N ASP A 198 -14.51 -6.46 -14.58
CA ASP A 198 -14.67 -7.85 -15.02
C ASP A 198 -13.88 -8.82 -14.14
N ASP A 199 -14.03 -10.13 -14.41
CA ASP A 199 -13.31 -11.20 -13.72
C ASP A 199 -11.80 -11.12 -13.94
N VAL A 200 -11.34 -10.76 -15.14
CA VAL A 200 -9.92 -10.70 -15.50
C VAL A 200 -9.21 -9.63 -14.66
N THR A 201 -9.80 -8.46 -14.58
CA THR A 201 -9.30 -7.35 -13.78
C THR A 201 -9.30 -7.70 -12.29
N ALA A 202 -10.38 -8.28 -11.78
CA ALA A 202 -10.51 -8.67 -10.40
C ALA A 202 -9.50 -9.76 -9.99
N GLU A 203 -9.22 -10.72 -10.88
CA GLU A 203 -8.21 -11.75 -10.63
C GLU A 203 -6.76 -11.27 -10.81
N ALA A 204 -6.54 -10.16 -11.50
CA ALA A 204 -5.22 -9.57 -11.69
C ALA A 204 -4.83 -8.61 -10.56
N VAL A 205 -5.76 -7.77 -10.07
CA VAL A 205 -5.48 -6.79 -9.01
C VAL A 205 -4.98 -7.48 -7.75
N ARG A 206 -3.91 -6.93 -7.17
CA ARG A 206 -3.34 -7.44 -5.91
C ARG A 206 -3.94 -6.69 -4.73
N ILE A 207 -4.30 -7.43 -3.68
CA ILE A 207 -4.89 -6.87 -2.47
C ILE A 207 -4.01 -7.20 -1.27
N GLN A 208 -3.53 -6.17 -0.59
CA GLN A 208 -2.75 -6.27 0.64
C GLN A 208 -3.64 -6.12 1.87
N TYR A 209 -3.28 -6.81 2.94
CA TYR A 209 -3.78 -6.48 4.27
C TYR A 209 -2.84 -5.44 4.92
N GLY A 210 -3.40 -4.30 5.33
CA GLY A 210 -2.69 -3.15 5.89
C GLY A 210 -2.94 -2.93 7.39
N GLY A 211 -3.52 -3.88 8.09
CA GLY A 211 -3.61 -3.87 9.54
C GLY A 211 -2.30 -4.31 10.20
N SER A 212 -2.38 -4.82 11.43
CA SER A 212 -1.20 -5.28 12.17
C SER A 212 -0.63 -6.58 11.59
N VAL A 213 0.32 -6.46 10.65
CA VAL A 213 1.10 -7.58 10.10
C VAL A 213 2.41 -7.72 10.86
N ASN A 214 2.75 -8.95 11.25
CA ASN A 214 4.00 -9.27 11.92
C ASN A 214 4.47 -10.68 11.54
N ALA A 215 5.66 -11.06 11.99
CA ALA A 215 6.27 -12.37 11.68
C ALA A 215 5.41 -13.57 12.14
N GLY A 216 4.59 -13.40 13.18
CA GLY A 216 3.76 -14.47 13.74
C GLY A 216 2.44 -14.71 12.99
N ASN A 217 1.94 -13.72 12.23
CA ASN A 217 0.65 -13.85 11.54
C ASN A 217 0.75 -13.78 10.01
N ALA A 218 1.91 -13.42 9.47
CA ALA A 218 2.09 -13.24 8.03
C ALA A 218 1.76 -14.51 7.22
N ALA A 219 2.21 -15.68 7.67
CA ALA A 219 1.96 -16.95 6.99
C ALA A 219 0.46 -17.27 6.90
N GLU A 220 -0.28 -17.10 7.98
CA GLU A 220 -1.73 -17.33 8.02
C GLU A 220 -2.49 -16.33 7.14
N LEU A 221 -2.16 -15.03 7.24
CA LEU A 221 -2.77 -13.99 6.43
C LEU A 221 -2.52 -14.21 4.92
N PHE A 222 -1.28 -14.49 4.53
CA PHE A 222 -0.91 -14.61 3.12
C PHE A 222 -1.31 -15.97 2.51
N ALA A 223 -1.74 -16.93 3.33
CA ALA A 223 -2.39 -18.15 2.86
C ALA A 223 -3.85 -17.94 2.42
N LYS A 224 -4.49 -16.84 2.82
CA LYS A 224 -5.87 -16.55 2.42
C LYS A 224 -5.95 -16.23 0.92
N PRO A 225 -7.04 -16.69 0.24
CA PRO A 225 -7.14 -16.62 -1.23
C PRO A 225 -7.18 -15.19 -1.80
N ASP A 226 -7.69 -14.22 -1.04
CA ASP A 226 -7.84 -12.84 -1.49
C ASP A 226 -6.83 -11.87 -0.87
N ILE A 227 -5.86 -12.38 -0.08
CA ILE A 227 -4.77 -11.57 0.48
C ILE A 227 -3.49 -11.86 -0.28
N ASP A 228 -3.01 -10.88 -1.04
CA ASP A 228 -1.83 -10.98 -1.88
C ASP A 228 -0.56 -10.43 -1.23
N GLY A 229 -0.57 -10.22 0.08
CA GLY A 229 0.57 -9.73 0.85
C GLY A 229 0.17 -8.71 1.91
N GLY A 230 1.11 -7.84 2.30
CA GLY A 230 0.89 -6.89 3.38
C GLY A 230 1.46 -5.50 3.15
N LEU A 231 0.72 -4.48 3.63
CA LEU A 231 1.26 -3.14 3.84
C LEU A 231 1.66 -3.03 5.32
N VAL A 232 2.97 -3.08 5.57
CA VAL A 232 3.55 -3.31 6.90
C VAL A 232 4.05 -2.00 7.51
N GLY A 233 3.53 -1.60 8.66
CA GLY A 233 3.98 -0.41 9.39
C GLY A 233 5.25 -0.67 10.21
N GLY A 234 5.21 -0.51 11.53
CA GLY A 234 6.37 -0.52 12.42
C GLY A 234 7.28 -1.76 12.35
N ALA A 235 6.76 -2.93 11.94
CA ALA A 235 7.58 -4.12 11.73
C ALA A 235 8.51 -3.99 10.52
N SER A 236 8.23 -3.08 9.56
CA SER A 236 9.09 -2.80 8.42
C SER A 236 10.36 -2.02 8.76
N LEU A 237 10.43 -1.47 9.96
CA LEU A 237 11.58 -0.73 10.50
C LEU A 237 12.54 -1.62 11.30
N LYS A 238 12.42 -2.95 11.20
CA LYS A 238 13.16 -3.92 12.01
C LYS A 238 13.52 -5.16 11.19
N ALA A 239 14.49 -5.93 11.65
CA ALA A 239 14.89 -7.22 11.07
C ALA A 239 13.71 -8.21 10.89
N ASP A 240 12.65 -8.09 11.71
CA ASP A 240 11.42 -8.89 11.58
C ASP A 240 10.72 -8.72 10.22
N PHE A 241 10.98 -7.64 9.49
CA PHE A 241 10.49 -7.47 8.11
C PHE A 241 10.96 -8.60 7.20
N GLY A 242 12.20 -9.05 7.36
CA GLY A 242 12.72 -10.22 6.63
C GLY A 242 11.91 -11.49 6.87
N LYS A 243 11.42 -11.72 8.11
CA LYS A 243 10.56 -12.86 8.42
C LYS A 243 9.17 -12.75 7.80
N ILE A 244 8.65 -11.52 7.64
CA ILE A 244 7.37 -11.27 6.96
C ILE A 244 7.53 -11.51 5.46
N VAL A 245 8.63 -11.09 4.84
CA VAL A 245 8.93 -11.35 3.43
C VAL A 245 9.09 -12.83 3.16
N ASN A 246 9.77 -13.56 4.06
CA ASN A 246 10.03 -15.00 3.96
C ASN A 246 9.05 -15.82 4.83
N TYR A 247 7.79 -15.50 4.78
CA TYR A 247 6.71 -16.02 5.63
C TYR A 247 6.41 -17.53 5.48
N LYS A 248 6.99 -18.20 4.50
CA LYS A 248 6.82 -19.65 4.23
C LYS A 248 7.64 -20.51 5.19
#